data_076ebdc1239e010560a7645f86f7eaf4
#
_entry.id   076ebdc1239e010560a7645f86f7eaf4
#
_cell.length_a   1.000
_cell.length_b   1.000
_cell.length_c   1.000
_cell.angle_alpha   90.00
_cell.angle_beta   90.00
_cell.angle_gamma   90.00
#
_symmetry.space_group_name_H-M   'P 1'
#
loop_
_entity.id
_entity.type
_entity.pdbx_description
1 polymer ?
#
loop_
_entity_poly.entity_id
_entity_poly.type
_entity_poly.pdbx_seq_one_letter_code
_entity_poly.pdbx_strand_id
1 'polypeptide(L)'
;MRETTWNSVPLKTSKNDYGYAISRHDEPSLTLGGVWGGIGSFQESNLGFQLQFKDFEGWIYCAYVDERARGAGIYKRLLSFAAKDLNEKGHSRLLVIVQPWNRASTYIHKKYSKANIGRISVIRIFNIAFVFRRGKVKKNRSFTTQVSLNPVELTVNS
;
A
#
# COMPACT_ATOMS: atom_id res chain seq x y z
N MET A 1 24.00 4.77 2.14
CA MET A 1 22.64 4.36 2.55
C MET A 1 22.50 2.87 2.36
N ARG A 2 22.00 2.18 3.34
CA ARG A 2 21.78 0.72 3.33
C ARG A 2 20.29 0.43 3.28
N GLU A 3 19.86 -0.42 2.37
CA GLU A 3 18.49 -0.93 2.27
C GLU A 3 18.41 -2.26 2.99
N THR A 4 17.38 -2.42 3.83
CA THR A 4 17.18 -3.65 4.61
C THR A 4 15.71 -4.04 4.61
N THR A 5 15.44 -5.33 4.70
CA THR A 5 14.12 -5.83 5.05
C THR A 5 13.91 -5.70 6.55
N TRP A 6 12.78 -5.19 6.96
CA TRP A 6 12.44 -4.98 8.36
C TRP A 6 11.68 -6.20 8.90
N ASN A 7 12.35 -6.98 9.74
CA ASN A 7 11.73 -8.17 10.34
C ASN A 7 11.06 -7.90 11.70
N SER A 8 11.15 -6.67 12.21
CA SER A 8 10.76 -6.38 13.60
C SER A 8 10.06 -5.04 13.77
N VAL A 9 8.94 -4.82 13.06
CA VAL A 9 8.08 -3.69 13.40
C VAL A 9 6.91 -4.16 14.24
N PRO A 10 6.54 -3.43 15.34
CA PRO A 10 5.51 -3.85 16.27
C PRO A 10 4.06 -3.74 15.75
N LEU A 11 3.85 -3.40 14.50
CA LEU A 11 2.57 -3.57 13.84
C LEU A 11 2.32 -5.05 13.66
N LYS A 12 1.12 -5.52 14.00
CA LYS A 12 0.65 -6.89 13.70
C LYS A 12 0.74 -7.11 12.19
N THR A 13 1.91 -7.52 11.74
CA THR A 13 2.11 -7.91 10.37
C THR A 13 1.53 -9.31 10.20
N SER A 14 0.72 -9.48 9.18
CA SER A 14 0.36 -10.82 8.72
C SER A 14 1.61 -11.52 8.21
N LYS A 15 1.59 -12.84 8.08
CA LYS A 15 2.68 -13.60 7.44
C LYS A 15 2.98 -13.14 6.00
N ASN A 16 2.12 -12.32 5.45
CA ASN A 16 2.13 -11.84 4.08
C ASN A 16 2.60 -10.38 3.93
N ASP A 17 3.13 -9.78 5.00
CA ASP A 17 3.63 -8.41 4.98
C ASP A 17 5.15 -8.37 5.04
N TYR A 18 5.73 -7.46 4.27
CA TYR A 18 7.18 -7.22 4.18
C TYR A 18 7.48 -5.77 4.53
N GLY A 19 8.36 -5.57 5.50
CA GLY A 19 8.87 -4.24 5.84
C GLY A 19 10.16 -3.93 5.10
N TYR A 20 10.28 -2.73 4.54
CA TYR A 20 11.47 -2.24 3.88
C TYR A 20 11.91 -0.94 4.52
N ALA A 21 13.20 -0.79 4.80
CA ALA A 21 13.76 0.39 5.40
C ALA A 21 15.05 0.85 4.69
N ILE A 22 15.31 2.14 4.78
CA ILE A 22 16.61 2.72 4.43
C ILE A 22 17.18 3.36 5.69
N SER A 23 18.42 3.01 6.02
CA SER A 23 19.21 3.62 7.08
C SER A 23 20.47 4.29 6.53
N ARG A 24 21.12 5.07 7.37
CA ARG A 24 22.48 5.56 7.08
C ARG A 24 23.48 4.41 7.16
N HIS A 25 24.53 4.50 6.37
CA HIS A 25 25.56 3.44 6.35
C HIS A 25 26.43 3.50 7.62
N ASP A 26 26.75 4.72 8.04
CA ASP A 26 27.57 5.05 9.23
C ASP A 26 26.76 4.95 10.53
N GLU A 27 25.45 4.98 10.47
CA GLU A 27 24.54 4.88 11.62
C GLU A 27 23.34 4.01 11.28
N PRO A 28 23.47 2.67 11.27
CA PRO A 28 22.42 1.74 10.86
C PRO A 28 21.14 1.80 11.69
N SER A 29 21.22 2.29 12.94
CA SER A 29 20.08 2.50 13.83
C SER A 29 19.20 3.68 13.40
N LEU A 30 19.75 4.63 12.64
CA LEU A 30 19.01 5.79 12.15
C LEU A 30 18.27 5.45 10.86
N THR A 31 16.98 5.17 10.98
CA THR A 31 16.09 4.94 9.85
C THR A 31 15.71 6.25 9.18
N LEU A 32 16.07 6.40 7.91
CA LEU A 32 15.73 7.56 7.08
C LEU A 32 14.36 7.44 6.42
N GLY A 33 13.83 6.23 6.30
CA GLY A 33 12.51 5.98 5.76
C GLY A 33 12.18 4.51 5.71
N GLY A 34 10.89 4.22 5.59
CA GLY A 34 10.37 2.87 5.48
C GLY A 34 9.10 2.80 4.65
N VAL A 35 8.79 1.61 4.18
CA VAL A 35 7.56 1.29 3.46
C VAL A 35 7.20 -0.17 3.73
N TRP A 36 5.91 -0.45 3.75
CA TRP A 36 5.40 -1.81 3.84
C TRP A 36 4.94 -2.31 2.48
N GLY A 37 5.21 -3.57 2.20
CA GLY A 37 4.62 -4.34 1.12
C GLY A 37 3.79 -5.48 1.69
N GLY A 38 2.69 -5.81 1.02
CA GLY A 38 1.82 -6.92 1.39
C GLY A 38 1.36 -7.70 0.17
N ILE A 39 0.91 -8.92 0.38
CA ILE A 39 0.36 -9.81 -0.64
C ILE A 39 -0.94 -10.44 -0.14
N GLY A 40 -1.71 -11.04 -1.04
CA GLY A 40 -2.97 -11.73 -0.73
C GLY A 40 -4.12 -10.78 -0.45
N SER A 41 -4.18 -10.14 0.70
CA SER A 41 -5.24 -9.18 1.04
C SER A 41 -4.75 -8.04 1.90
N PHE A 42 -5.41 -6.91 1.84
CA PHE A 42 -5.19 -5.74 2.69
C PHE A 42 -6.51 -5.22 3.24
N GLN A 43 -6.61 -5.11 4.55
CA GLN A 43 -7.80 -4.59 5.24
C GLN A 43 -7.57 -3.12 5.63
N GLU A 44 -8.39 -2.24 5.07
CA GLU A 44 -8.46 -0.83 5.47
C GLU A 44 -9.60 -0.64 6.49
N SER A 45 -9.28 -0.89 7.74
CA SER A 45 -10.26 -0.91 8.83
C SER A 45 -10.95 0.44 9.05
N ASN A 46 -10.21 1.55 8.86
CA ASN A 46 -10.76 2.89 9.05
C ASN A 46 -11.80 3.26 7.98
N LEU A 47 -11.63 2.74 6.77
CA LEU A 47 -12.54 3.01 5.65
C LEU A 47 -13.56 1.91 5.42
N GLY A 48 -13.41 0.76 6.08
CA GLY A 48 -14.38 -0.34 6.03
C GLY A 48 -14.37 -1.10 4.70
N PHE A 49 -13.21 -1.27 4.08
CA PHE A 49 -13.07 -2.15 2.92
C PHE A 49 -11.82 -3.04 3.01
N GLN A 50 -11.85 -4.13 2.29
CA GLN A 50 -10.74 -5.05 2.11
C GLN A 50 -10.40 -5.16 0.62
N LEU A 51 -9.12 -5.10 0.30
CA LEU A 51 -8.60 -5.38 -1.03
C LEU A 51 -8.14 -6.83 -1.10
N GLN A 52 -8.56 -7.53 -2.15
CA GLN A 52 -8.05 -8.84 -2.52
C GLN A 52 -7.12 -8.70 -3.72
N PHE A 53 -5.94 -9.26 -3.60
CA PHE A 53 -4.91 -9.23 -4.63
C PHE A 53 -4.82 -10.60 -5.32
N LYS A 54 -4.48 -10.58 -6.59
CA LYS A 54 -4.10 -11.80 -7.32
C LYS A 54 -2.69 -12.23 -6.90
N ASP A 55 -2.35 -13.48 -7.13
CA ASP A 55 -1.06 -14.06 -6.72
C ASP A 55 0.16 -13.29 -7.24
N PHE A 56 0.02 -12.64 -8.41
CA PHE A 56 1.09 -11.82 -9.01
C PHE A 56 1.03 -10.34 -8.60
N GLU A 57 0.12 -9.95 -7.71
CA GLU A 57 -0.05 -8.57 -7.24
C GLU A 57 0.50 -8.41 -5.83
N GLY A 58 1.24 -7.33 -5.62
CA GLY A 58 1.67 -6.84 -4.32
C GLY A 58 1.08 -5.47 -4.03
N TRP A 59 1.06 -5.12 -2.78
CA TRP A 59 0.52 -3.88 -2.25
C TRP A 59 1.58 -3.09 -1.50
N ILE A 60 1.68 -1.80 -1.77
CA ILE A 60 2.59 -0.88 -1.06
C ILE A 60 1.76 0.09 -0.20
N TYR A 61 2.12 0.19 1.07
CA TYR A 61 1.40 1.01 2.05
C TYR A 61 2.31 1.55 3.17
N CYS A 62 1.77 2.40 4.03
CA CYS A 62 2.46 2.97 5.21
C CYS A 62 3.86 3.52 4.92
N ALA A 63 3.99 4.32 3.87
CA ALA A 63 5.25 4.95 3.53
C ALA A 63 5.59 6.10 4.47
N TYR A 64 6.81 6.12 4.96
CA TYR A 64 7.37 7.17 5.78
C TYR A 64 8.76 7.58 5.28
N VAL A 65 9.06 8.86 5.31
CA VAL A 65 10.40 9.41 5.11
C VAL A 65 10.66 10.48 6.16
N ASP A 66 11.78 10.34 6.89
CA ASP A 66 12.22 11.33 7.87
C ASP A 66 12.29 12.72 7.23
N GLU A 67 11.84 13.75 7.93
CA GLU A 67 11.75 15.11 7.39
C GLU A 67 13.09 15.62 6.90
N ARG A 68 14.15 15.32 7.65
CA ARG A 68 15.53 15.72 7.33
C ARG A 68 16.10 15.04 6.08
N ALA A 69 15.49 13.90 5.67
CA ALA A 69 15.89 13.11 4.51
C ALA A 69 14.97 13.33 3.29
N ARG A 70 13.93 14.18 3.43
CA ARG A 70 13.06 14.53 2.29
C ARG A 70 13.83 15.26 1.20
N GLY A 71 13.42 15.05 -0.05
CA GLY A 71 14.14 15.61 -1.21
C GLY A 71 15.34 14.78 -1.67
N ALA A 72 15.91 13.91 -0.83
CA ALA A 72 17.08 13.07 -1.15
C ALA A 72 16.74 11.77 -1.95
N GLY A 73 15.53 11.63 -2.45
CA GLY A 73 15.12 10.48 -3.24
C GLY A 73 14.87 9.18 -2.46
N ILE A 74 14.82 9.25 -1.12
CA ILE A 74 14.64 8.10 -0.21
C ILE A 74 13.42 7.25 -0.61
N TYR A 75 12.27 7.91 -0.82
CA TYR A 75 11.05 7.18 -1.18
C TYR A 75 11.17 6.45 -2.52
N LYS A 76 11.80 7.06 -3.51
CA LYS A 76 12.07 6.41 -4.80
C LYS A 76 12.93 5.15 -4.63
N ARG A 77 13.97 5.22 -3.80
CA ARG A 77 14.85 4.07 -3.51
C ARG A 77 14.08 2.96 -2.80
N LEU A 78 13.27 3.30 -1.79
CA LEU A 78 12.40 2.34 -1.08
C LEU A 78 11.46 1.63 -2.05
N LEU A 79 10.75 2.37 -2.90
CA LEU A 79 9.86 1.78 -3.90
C LEU A 79 10.60 0.85 -4.87
N SER A 80 11.79 1.26 -5.33
CA SER A 80 12.58 0.44 -6.24
C SER A 80 13.07 -0.85 -5.58
N PHE A 81 13.49 -0.76 -4.31
CA PHE A 81 13.94 -1.92 -3.54
C PHE A 81 12.77 -2.87 -3.24
N ALA A 82 11.65 -2.36 -2.74
CA ALA A 82 10.45 -3.15 -2.50
C ALA A 82 9.91 -3.80 -3.79
N ALA A 83 9.91 -3.06 -4.89
CA ALA A 83 9.48 -3.59 -6.19
C ALA A 83 10.36 -4.73 -6.67
N LYS A 84 11.69 -4.60 -6.52
CA LYS A 84 12.62 -5.66 -6.88
C LYS A 84 12.40 -6.92 -6.03
N ASP A 85 12.36 -6.78 -4.72
CA ASP A 85 12.18 -7.90 -3.79
C ASP A 85 10.84 -8.61 -3.99
N LEU A 86 9.74 -7.87 -4.15
CA LEU A 86 8.42 -8.46 -4.41
C LEU A 86 8.36 -9.13 -5.79
N ASN A 87 9.03 -8.57 -6.80
CA ASN A 87 9.10 -9.20 -8.11
C ASN A 87 9.91 -10.52 -8.08
N GLU A 88 11.00 -10.58 -7.33
CA GLU A 88 11.79 -11.80 -7.11
C GLU A 88 10.97 -12.88 -6.38
N LYS A 89 9.96 -12.48 -5.60
CA LYS A 89 8.99 -13.36 -4.95
C LYS A 89 7.77 -13.73 -5.83
N GLY A 90 7.76 -13.29 -7.10
CA GLY A 90 6.70 -13.61 -8.06
C GLY A 90 5.59 -12.55 -8.18
N HIS A 91 5.67 -11.42 -7.45
CA HIS A 91 4.68 -10.37 -7.49
C HIS A 91 5.08 -9.27 -8.49
N SER A 92 4.78 -9.50 -9.76
CA SER A 92 5.22 -8.64 -10.88
C SER A 92 4.43 -7.33 -11.02
N ARG A 93 3.33 -7.16 -10.28
CA ARG A 93 2.47 -5.98 -10.32
C ARG A 93 2.28 -5.38 -8.94
N LEU A 94 2.72 -4.13 -8.76
CA LEU A 94 2.54 -3.42 -7.50
C LEU A 94 1.39 -2.42 -7.57
N LEU A 95 0.57 -2.43 -6.54
CA LEU A 95 -0.56 -1.54 -6.35
C LEU A 95 -0.30 -0.60 -5.17
N VAL A 96 -0.85 0.60 -5.23
CA VAL A 96 -0.80 1.58 -4.16
C VAL A 96 -2.08 2.41 -4.16
N ILE A 97 -2.60 2.75 -2.98
CA ILE A 97 -3.63 3.79 -2.83
C ILE A 97 -2.96 5.10 -2.42
N VAL A 98 -3.36 6.15 -3.10
CA VAL A 98 -2.92 7.50 -2.77
C VAL A 98 -4.15 8.34 -2.45
N GLN A 99 -4.14 8.97 -1.29
CA GLN A 99 -5.17 9.90 -0.89
C GLN A 99 -5.02 11.19 -1.71
N PRO A 100 -6.09 11.72 -2.33
CA PRO A 100 -6.00 12.86 -3.25
C PRO A 100 -5.40 14.13 -2.64
N TRP A 101 -5.57 14.32 -1.34
CA TRP A 101 -5.00 15.47 -0.60
C TRP A 101 -3.51 15.31 -0.27
N ASN A 102 -2.95 14.10 -0.37
CA ASN A 102 -1.52 13.88 -0.21
C ASN A 102 -0.78 14.24 -1.51
N ARG A 103 -0.50 15.55 -1.68
CA ARG A 103 0.10 16.10 -2.91
C ARG A 103 1.47 15.49 -3.22
N ALA A 104 2.31 15.29 -2.21
CA ALA A 104 3.65 14.72 -2.38
C ALA A 104 3.57 13.28 -2.92
N SER A 105 2.77 12.43 -2.29
CA SER A 105 2.54 11.06 -2.74
C SER A 105 1.90 11.03 -4.13
N THR A 106 0.90 11.86 -4.38
CA THR A 106 0.24 11.96 -5.70
C THR A 106 1.24 12.32 -6.80
N TYR A 107 2.14 13.28 -6.56
CA TYR A 107 3.16 13.68 -7.52
C TYR A 107 4.10 12.52 -7.87
N ILE A 108 4.64 11.85 -6.84
CA ILE A 108 5.58 10.73 -7.01
C ILE A 108 4.91 9.58 -7.76
N HIS A 109 3.71 9.20 -7.34
CA HIS A 109 3.03 8.07 -7.97
C HIS A 109 2.57 8.38 -9.40
N LYS A 110 2.16 9.59 -9.72
CA LYS A 110 1.93 9.99 -11.12
C LYS A 110 3.18 9.84 -11.99
N LYS A 111 4.35 10.13 -11.44
CA LYS A 111 5.63 10.07 -12.18
C LYS A 111 6.09 8.64 -12.42
N TYR A 112 5.86 7.72 -11.48
CA TYR A 112 6.43 6.37 -11.51
C TYR A 112 5.41 5.26 -11.78
N SER A 113 4.11 5.53 -11.71
CA SER A 113 3.08 4.53 -12.01
C SER A 113 2.82 4.42 -13.50
N LYS A 114 2.66 3.19 -13.98
CA LYS A 114 2.29 2.92 -15.38
C LYS A 114 0.85 3.32 -15.71
N ALA A 115 -0.06 3.22 -14.72
CA ALA A 115 -1.46 3.52 -14.91
C ALA A 115 -2.17 3.87 -13.61
N ASN A 116 -3.20 4.72 -13.72
CA ASN A 116 -4.23 4.86 -12.70
C ASN A 116 -5.33 3.84 -13.00
N ILE A 117 -5.53 2.89 -12.09
CA ILE A 117 -6.48 1.78 -12.28
C ILE A 117 -7.87 2.08 -11.74
N GLY A 118 -8.05 3.18 -11.03
CA GLY A 118 -9.37 3.56 -10.55
C GLY A 118 -9.37 4.41 -9.29
N ARG A 119 -10.57 4.59 -8.77
CA ARG A 119 -10.83 5.37 -7.57
C ARG A 119 -11.79 4.65 -6.64
N ILE A 120 -11.49 4.68 -5.35
CA ILE A 120 -12.39 4.26 -4.28
C ILE A 120 -12.79 5.52 -3.51
N SER A 121 -14.09 5.72 -3.31
CA SER A 121 -14.63 6.80 -2.49
C SER A 121 -15.49 6.18 -1.41
N VAL A 122 -15.27 6.56 -0.17
CA VAL A 122 -16.04 6.08 0.98
C VAL A 122 -16.79 7.25 1.60
N ILE A 123 -18.07 7.12 1.74
CA ILE A 123 -18.93 8.05 2.49
C ILE A 123 -19.46 7.27 3.70
N ARG A 124 -19.20 7.78 4.89
CA ARG A 124 -19.71 7.19 6.12
C ARG A 124 -20.79 8.08 6.71
N ILE A 125 -21.94 7.48 6.91
CA ILE A 125 -23.11 8.14 7.56
C ILE A 125 -23.46 7.25 8.74
N PHE A 126 -23.34 7.79 9.96
CA PHE A 126 -23.41 7.02 11.19
C PHE A 126 -22.42 5.83 11.16
N ASN A 127 -22.91 4.60 11.37
CA ASN A 127 -22.09 3.38 11.33
C ASN A 127 -22.11 2.65 9.96
N ILE A 128 -22.72 3.28 8.94
CA ILE A 128 -22.84 2.70 7.61
C ILE A 128 -21.81 3.31 6.68
N ALA A 129 -20.98 2.48 6.05
CA ALA A 129 -20.02 2.90 5.04
C ALA A 129 -20.55 2.57 3.64
N PHE A 130 -20.67 3.63 2.81
CA PHE A 130 -21.00 3.50 1.40
C PHE A 130 -19.72 3.58 0.57
N VAL A 131 -19.38 2.49 -0.11
CA VAL A 131 -18.15 2.37 -0.90
C VAL A 131 -18.48 2.49 -2.40
N PHE A 132 -18.06 3.60 -2.99
CA PHE A 132 -18.17 3.87 -4.42
C PHE A 132 -16.84 3.61 -5.11
N ARG A 133 -16.89 3.07 -6.31
CA ARG A 133 -15.71 2.68 -7.06
C ARG A 133 -15.84 3.04 -8.53
N ARG A 134 -14.71 3.45 -9.11
CA ARG A 134 -14.61 3.74 -10.55
C ARG A 134 -13.36 3.07 -11.11
N GLY A 135 -13.38 2.78 -12.41
CA GLY A 135 -12.28 2.14 -13.11
C GLY A 135 -12.25 0.63 -12.92
N LYS A 136 -11.05 0.07 -12.85
CA LYS A 136 -10.82 -1.39 -12.76
C LYS A 136 -11.04 -1.98 -11.37
N VAL A 137 -11.31 -1.17 -10.35
CA VAL A 137 -11.65 -1.64 -9.00
C VAL A 137 -13.10 -2.10 -8.98
N LYS A 138 -13.35 -3.37 -8.71
CA LYS A 138 -14.68 -3.97 -8.67
C LYS A 138 -14.98 -4.55 -7.29
N LYS A 139 -16.28 -4.64 -6.97
CA LYS A 139 -16.75 -5.36 -5.78
C LYS A 139 -16.67 -6.85 -6.05
N ASN A 140 -16.16 -7.62 -5.11
CA ASN A 140 -16.26 -9.07 -5.17
C ASN A 140 -17.73 -9.47 -4.99
N ARG A 141 -18.26 -10.29 -5.90
CA ARG A 141 -19.67 -10.72 -5.88
C ARG A 141 -19.98 -11.75 -4.80
N SER A 142 -18.97 -12.35 -4.19
CA SER A 142 -19.11 -13.39 -3.18
C SER A 142 -19.66 -12.90 -1.84
N PHE A 143 -19.77 -11.58 -1.63
CA PHE A 143 -20.28 -11.03 -0.38
C PHE A 143 -21.55 -10.23 -0.60
N THR A 144 -22.65 -10.79 -0.10
CA THR A 144 -23.94 -10.13 0.02
C THR A 144 -23.80 -8.85 0.85
N THR A 145 -24.52 -7.81 0.46
CA THR A 145 -24.59 -6.52 1.17
C THR A 145 -25.27 -6.76 2.53
N GLN A 146 -24.56 -7.29 3.50
CA GLN A 146 -24.98 -7.18 4.87
C GLN A 146 -24.52 -5.82 5.40
N VAL A 147 -25.49 -5.06 5.88
CA VAL A 147 -25.29 -3.90 6.75
C VAL A 147 -24.66 -4.44 8.03
N SER A 148 -23.38 -4.62 8.06
CA SER A 148 -22.66 -5.04 9.24
C SER A 148 -21.21 -4.58 9.16
N LEU A 149 -20.57 -4.53 10.29
CA LEU A 149 -19.18 -4.21 10.57
C LEU A 149 -18.12 -4.92 9.69
N ASN A 150 -18.54 -5.69 8.71
CA ASN A 150 -17.64 -6.39 7.80
C ASN A 150 -17.17 -5.48 6.66
N PRO A 151 -15.88 -5.43 6.37
CA PRO A 151 -15.33 -4.63 5.29
C PRO A 151 -15.88 -5.10 3.93
N VAL A 152 -16.12 -4.13 3.04
CA VAL A 152 -16.49 -4.43 1.66
C VAL A 152 -15.28 -4.94 0.92
N GLU A 153 -15.35 -6.16 0.41
CA GLU A 153 -14.26 -6.70 -0.42
C GLU A 153 -14.24 -6.11 -1.81
N LEU A 154 -13.07 -5.68 -2.21
CA LEU A 154 -12.78 -5.09 -3.52
C LEU A 154 -11.65 -5.86 -4.20
N THR A 155 -11.83 -6.12 -5.50
CA THR A 155 -10.79 -6.70 -6.34
C THR A 155 -10.40 -5.74 -7.45
N VAL A 156 -9.18 -5.86 -7.93
CA VAL A 156 -8.72 -5.13 -9.11
C VAL A 156 -8.80 -6.06 -10.32
N ASN A 157 -9.48 -5.62 -11.36
CA ASN A 157 -9.50 -6.36 -12.62
C ASN A 157 -8.33 -5.91 -13.49
N SER A 158 -7.71 -6.87 -14.08
CA SER A 158 -6.66 -6.70 -15.10
C SER A 158 -7.22 -6.15 -16.41
#